data_91a36d5d5eb34434a6f45f87bb65cea3
#
_entry.id   91a36d5d5eb34434a6f45f87bb65cea3
#
_cell.length_a   1.000
_cell.length_b   1.000
_cell.length_c   1.000
_cell.angle_alpha   90.00
_cell.angle_beta   90.00
_cell.angle_gamma   90.00
#
_symmetry.space_group_name_H-M   'P 1'
#
loop_
_entity.id
_entity.type
_entity.pdbx_description
1 polymer ?
#
loop_
_entity_poly.entity_id
_entity_poly.type
_entity_poly.pdbx_seq_one_letter_code
_entity_poly.pdbx_strand_id
1 'polypeptide(L)'
;MVINQGDVYWLYLREPSGSEPGYKHPHLVVQNNLFNRSQIGTVLLCTLTSNLKRASAPGNVLLVQGEANLPKPSVVNVSQLLTVDKSQLGEYIGTLSTRRVRQVLDGIKLLLEPREVE
;
A
#
# COMPACT_ATOMS: atom_id res chain seq x y z
N MET A 1 10.81 7.76 -13.65
CA MET A 1 10.65 7.09 -12.34
C MET A 1 10.39 5.62 -12.57
N VAL A 2 11.16 4.76 -11.91
CA VAL A 2 10.98 3.32 -12.00
C VAL A 2 10.22 2.86 -10.76
N ILE A 3 9.01 2.34 -10.98
CA ILE A 3 8.14 1.89 -9.91
C ILE A 3 8.25 0.37 -9.80
N ASN A 4 8.50 -0.13 -8.60
CA ASN A 4 8.58 -1.57 -8.34
C ASN A 4 7.53 -2.00 -7.33
N GLN A 5 7.01 -3.21 -7.52
CA GLN A 5 6.20 -3.85 -6.49
C GLN A 5 6.99 -3.91 -5.19
N GLY A 6 6.37 -3.48 -4.10
CA GLY A 6 7.04 -3.42 -2.80
C GLY A 6 7.56 -2.04 -2.44
N ASP A 7 7.64 -1.12 -3.39
CA ASP A 7 8.04 0.25 -3.10
C ASP A 7 6.96 0.97 -2.30
N VAL A 8 7.39 1.86 -1.42
CA VAL A 8 6.51 2.70 -0.62
C VAL A 8 6.73 4.14 -1.01
N TYR A 9 5.65 4.83 -1.29
CA TYR A 9 5.65 6.23 -1.69
C TYR A 9 4.70 7.03 -0.81
N TRP A 10 5.01 8.31 -0.62
CA TRP A 10 4.03 9.26 -0.11
C TRP A 10 2.98 9.50 -1.19
N LEU A 11 1.72 9.55 -0.77
CA LEU A 11 0.61 9.95 -1.63
C LEU A 11 -0.08 11.12 -0.95
N TYR A 12 -0.21 12.23 -1.68
CA TYR A 12 -0.90 13.41 -1.17
C TYR A 12 -2.37 13.28 -1.48
N LEU A 13 -3.16 13.10 -0.43
CA LEU A 13 -4.59 12.93 -0.57
C LEU A 13 -5.29 14.28 -0.46
N ARG A 14 -6.21 14.52 -1.35
CA ARG A 14 -7.09 15.67 -1.20
C ARG A 14 -8.03 15.39 -0.04
N GLU A 15 -8.25 16.42 0.77
CA GLU A 15 -9.09 16.29 1.93
C GLU A 15 -10.56 16.32 1.55
N PRO A 16 -11.26 15.20 1.62
CA PRO A 16 -12.66 15.18 1.22
C PRO A 16 -13.60 15.87 2.20
N SER A 17 -13.23 15.98 3.47
CA SER A 17 -14.11 16.58 4.46
C SER A 17 -13.96 18.09 4.55
N GLY A 18 -12.93 18.65 3.97
CA GLY A 18 -12.73 20.08 3.87
C GLY A 18 -12.25 20.79 5.14
N SER A 19 -12.28 20.12 6.28
CA SER A 19 -11.90 20.78 7.53
C SER A 19 -10.42 20.60 7.86
N GLU A 20 -9.77 19.63 7.25
CA GLU A 20 -8.36 19.36 7.48
C GLU A 20 -7.56 19.75 6.24
N PRO A 21 -6.35 20.28 6.43
CA PRO A 21 -5.47 20.50 5.28
C PRO A 21 -5.15 19.17 4.63
N GLY A 22 -4.88 19.19 3.35
CA GLY A 22 -4.44 18.02 2.63
C GLY A 22 -3.25 17.40 3.35
N TYR A 23 -3.20 16.08 3.41
CA TYR A 23 -2.16 15.38 4.12
C TYR A 23 -1.62 14.23 3.28
N LYS A 24 -0.43 13.79 3.63
CA LYS A 24 0.21 12.71 2.91
C LYS A 24 0.20 11.44 3.75
N HIS A 25 0.03 10.34 3.08
CA HIS A 25 0.08 9.01 3.68
C HIS A 25 1.00 8.11 2.90
N PRO A 26 1.72 7.19 3.57
CA PRO A 26 2.50 6.20 2.86
C PRO A 26 1.58 5.15 2.23
N HIS A 27 1.93 4.75 1.03
CA HIS A 27 1.21 3.72 0.29
C HIS A 27 2.20 2.75 -0.33
N LEU A 28 1.82 1.49 -0.33
CA LEU A 28 2.63 0.40 -0.85
C LEU A 28 2.19 0.05 -2.27
N VAL A 29 3.14 -0.04 -3.18
CA VAL A 29 2.87 -0.53 -4.53
C VAL A 29 2.71 -2.05 -4.44
N VAL A 30 1.51 -2.53 -4.77
CA VAL A 30 1.22 -3.96 -4.80
C VAL A 30 1.13 -4.51 -6.22
N GLN A 31 1.11 -3.63 -7.21
CA GLN A 31 0.99 -4.00 -8.60
C GLN A 31 2.24 -4.71 -9.10
N ASN A 32 2.03 -5.83 -9.80
CA ASN A 32 3.10 -6.62 -10.37
C ASN A 32 3.96 -5.78 -11.33
N ASN A 33 5.26 -6.05 -11.34
CA ASN A 33 6.20 -5.31 -12.18
C ASN A 33 5.94 -5.47 -13.68
N LEU A 34 5.30 -6.54 -14.10
CA LEU A 34 4.89 -6.68 -15.49
C LEU A 34 4.01 -5.49 -15.91
N PHE A 35 3.10 -5.09 -15.03
CA PHE A 35 2.22 -3.93 -15.27
C PHE A 35 2.95 -2.63 -15.02
N ASN A 36 3.82 -2.58 -14.02
CA ASN A 36 4.59 -1.38 -13.72
C ASN A 36 5.52 -0.99 -14.88
N ARG A 37 6.02 -1.98 -15.63
CA ARG A 37 6.89 -1.75 -16.78
C ARG A 37 6.12 -1.51 -18.08
N SER A 38 4.82 -1.77 -18.08
CA SER A 38 3.97 -1.58 -19.26
C SER A 38 3.64 -0.10 -19.43
N GLN A 39 2.88 0.20 -20.46
CA GLN A 39 2.43 1.56 -20.73
C GLN A 39 1.17 1.96 -19.95
N ILE A 40 0.72 1.08 -19.06
CA ILE A 40 -0.42 1.41 -18.19
C ILE A 40 -0.04 2.62 -17.35
N GLY A 41 -0.86 3.66 -17.41
CA GLY A 41 -0.60 4.91 -16.68
C GLY A 41 -0.95 4.86 -15.20
N THR A 42 -1.57 3.77 -14.74
CA THR A 42 -2.06 3.66 -13.36
C THR A 42 -1.27 2.64 -12.58
N VAL A 43 -1.35 2.75 -11.25
CA VAL A 43 -0.69 1.81 -10.33
C VAL A 43 -1.63 1.49 -9.18
N LEU A 44 -1.65 0.21 -8.79
CA LEU A 44 -2.46 -0.27 -7.67
C LEU A 44 -1.66 -0.19 -6.38
N LEU A 45 -2.23 0.47 -5.41
CA LEU A 45 -1.60 0.74 -4.11
C LEU A 45 -2.42 0.15 -2.98
N CYS A 46 -1.75 -0.06 -1.86
CA CYS A 46 -2.36 -0.46 -0.60
C CYS A 46 -2.00 0.57 0.46
N THR A 47 -2.98 1.01 1.25
CA THR A 47 -2.77 2.05 2.26
C THR A 47 -2.02 1.50 3.46
N LEU A 48 -1.10 2.29 4.00
CA LEU A 48 -0.48 2.03 5.29
C LEU A 48 -1.08 2.97 6.33
N THR A 49 -1.29 2.45 7.53
CA THR A 49 -1.83 3.25 8.63
C THR A 49 -0.94 3.12 9.87
N SER A 50 -0.85 4.18 10.65
CA SER A 50 -0.16 4.14 11.94
C SER A 50 -1.08 3.66 13.08
N ASN A 51 -2.33 3.37 12.79
CA ASN A 51 -3.25 2.81 13.78
C ASN A 51 -2.96 1.32 13.95
N LEU A 52 -2.17 0.99 14.96
CA LEU A 52 -1.70 -0.38 15.16
C LEU A 52 -2.81 -1.36 15.52
N LYS A 53 -3.97 -0.87 15.94
CA LYS A 53 -5.13 -1.73 16.20
C LYS A 53 -5.59 -2.46 14.95
N ARG A 54 -5.28 -1.92 13.78
CA ARG A 54 -5.63 -2.56 12.50
C ARG A 54 -4.83 -3.83 12.24
N ALA A 55 -3.76 -4.08 12.99
CA ALA A 55 -2.94 -5.27 12.78
C ALA A 55 -3.71 -6.58 12.98
N SER A 56 -4.79 -6.56 13.77
CA SER A 56 -5.59 -7.76 14.02
C SER A 56 -6.63 -8.05 12.94
N ALA A 57 -6.83 -7.13 11.99
CA ALA A 57 -7.77 -7.38 10.89
C ALA A 57 -7.20 -8.46 9.96
N PRO A 58 -8.08 -9.28 9.33
CA PRO A 58 -7.62 -10.36 8.47
C PRO A 58 -6.70 -9.87 7.35
N GLY A 59 -5.61 -10.59 7.15
CA GLY A 59 -4.68 -10.32 6.06
C GLY A 59 -3.76 -9.12 6.25
N ASN A 60 -3.99 -8.29 7.26
CA ASN A 60 -3.17 -7.12 7.51
C ASN A 60 -1.79 -7.52 8.03
N VAL A 61 -0.78 -6.69 7.73
CA VAL A 61 0.62 -6.97 8.07
C VAL A 61 1.17 -5.84 8.91
N LEU A 62 1.67 -6.19 10.11
CA LEU A 62 2.32 -5.22 10.99
C LEU A 62 3.78 -5.08 10.59
N LEU A 63 4.20 -3.85 10.37
CA LEU A 63 5.59 -3.49 10.05
C LEU A 63 6.19 -2.77 11.25
N VAL A 64 7.44 -3.12 11.58
CA VAL A 64 8.14 -2.41 12.64
C VAL A 64 8.76 -1.13 12.08
N GLN A 65 9.07 -0.20 12.98
CA GLN A 65 9.73 1.04 12.60
C GLN A 65 11.02 0.73 11.82
N GLY A 66 11.23 1.46 10.75
CA GLY A 66 12.43 1.33 9.91
C GLY A 66 12.24 0.42 8.71
N GLU A 67 11.26 -0.48 8.69
CA GLU A 67 10.98 -1.24 7.48
C GLU A 67 10.58 -0.28 6.37
N ALA A 68 11.15 -0.46 5.20
CA ALA A 68 10.97 0.45 4.06
C ALA A 68 11.20 1.93 4.45
N ASN A 69 12.10 2.17 5.39
CA ASN A 69 12.42 3.51 5.91
C ASN A 69 11.22 4.24 6.52
N LEU A 70 10.20 3.50 6.94
CA LEU A 70 9.04 4.10 7.58
C LEU A 70 9.44 4.69 8.93
N PRO A 71 9.00 5.92 9.24
CA PRO A 71 9.45 6.61 10.46
C PRO A 71 8.82 6.05 11.73
N LYS A 72 7.77 5.23 11.62
CA LYS A 72 7.08 4.66 12.78
C LYS A 72 6.45 3.33 12.41
N PRO A 73 6.12 2.49 13.42
CA PRO A 73 5.44 1.24 13.15
C PRO A 73 4.15 1.51 12.37
N SER A 74 3.83 0.64 11.45
CA SER A 74 2.69 0.83 10.55
C SER A 74 2.03 -0.51 10.26
N VAL A 75 0.81 -0.45 9.77
CA VAL A 75 0.07 -1.64 9.35
C VAL A 75 -0.28 -1.48 7.88
N VAL A 76 0.03 -2.50 7.08
CA VAL A 76 -0.46 -2.56 5.71
C VAL A 76 -1.91 -3.01 5.78
N ASN A 77 -2.81 -2.12 5.37
CA ASN A 77 -4.25 -2.37 5.44
C ASN A 77 -4.72 -2.93 4.09
N VAL A 78 -4.72 -4.25 3.97
CA VAL A 78 -4.95 -4.92 2.67
C VAL A 78 -6.36 -4.71 2.13
N SER A 79 -7.31 -4.32 2.97
CA SER A 79 -8.66 -4.02 2.49
C SER A 79 -8.79 -2.63 1.88
N GLN A 80 -7.77 -1.80 1.99
CA GLN A 80 -7.79 -0.45 1.41
C GLN A 80 -6.86 -0.37 0.22
N LEU A 81 -7.35 -0.88 -0.89
CA LEU A 81 -6.68 -0.81 -2.19
C LEU A 81 -7.20 0.39 -2.95
N LEU A 82 -6.31 1.07 -3.66
CA LEU A 82 -6.73 2.15 -4.55
C LEU A 82 -5.81 2.23 -5.75
N THR A 83 -6.39 2.67 -6.86
CA THR A 83 -5.67 2.87 -8.10
C THR A 83 -5.50 4.36 -8.32
N VAL A 84 -4.29 4.77 -8.62
CA VAL A 84 -3.98 6.17 -8.92
C VAL A 84 -3.16 6.25 -10.19
N ASP A 85 -3.09 7.44 -10.80
CA ASP A 85 -2.14 7.67 -11.87
C ASP A 85 -0.72 7.60 -11.31
N LYS A 86 0.21 7.04 -12.07
CA LYS A 86 1.60 6.98 -11.66
C LYS A 86 2.15 8.38 -11.33
N SER A 87 1.65 9.40 -12.01
CA SER A 87 2.06 10.79 -11.77
C SER A 87 1.63 11.33 -10.40
N GLN A 88 0.70 10.65 -9.72
CA GLN A 88 0.24 11.09 -8.41
C GLN A 88 1.12 10.58 -7.26
N LEU A 89 2.08 9.71 -7.54
CA LEU A 89 3.02 9.24 -6.52
C LEU A 89 3.93 10.39 -6.11
N GLY A 90 4.06 10.61 -4.80
CA GLY A 90 4.98 11.57 -4.24
C GLY A 90 6.37 10.99 -4.08
N GLU A 91 7.08 11.40 -3.03
CA GLU A 91 8.45 10.98 -2.80
C GLU A 91 8.51 9.48 -2.43
N TYR A 92 9.50 8.82 -2.98
CA TYR A 92 9.83 7.45 -2.61
C TYR A 92 10.34 7.41 -1.17
N ILE A 93 9.85 6.45 -0.39
CA ILE A 93 10.26 6.29 1.01
C ILE A 93 11.25 5.14 1.13
N GLY A 94 10.91 3.98 0.60
CA GLY A 94 11.73 2.78 0.70
C GLY A 94 11.03 1.60 0.06
N THR A 95 11.60 0.42 0.26
CA THR A 95 11.09 -0.81 -0.33
C THR A 95 10.99 -1.90 0.73
N LEU A 96 9.86 -2.57 0.80
CA LEU A 96 9.68 -3.71 1.70
C LEU A 96 10.49 -4.91 1.22
N SER A 97 10.88 -5.76 2.17
CA SER A 97 11.51 -7.03 1.84
C SER A 97 10.57 -7.92 1.02
N THR A 98 11.16 -8.84 0.27
CA THR A 98 10.39 -9.83 -0.50
C THR A 98 9.45 -10.62 0.42
N ARG A 99 9.91 -10.96 1.62
CA ARG A 99 9.09 -11.69 2.58
C ARG A 99 7.83 -10.89 2.97
N ARG A 100 8.00 -9.59 3.23
CA ARG A 100 6.86 -8.73 3.57
C ARG A 100 5.91 -8.56 2.41
N VAL A 101 6.44 -8.36 1.20
CA VAL A 101 5.62 -8.25 -0.01
C VAL A 101 4.77 -9.51 -0.16
N ARG A 102 5.35 -10.69 0.03
CA ARG A 102 4.61 -11.93 -0.07
C ARG A 102 3.49 -12.03 0.96
N GLN A 103 3.76 -11.60 2.20
CA GLN A 103 2.73 -11.58 3.25
C GLN A 103 1.57 -10.67 2.85
N VAL A 104 1.88 -9.50 2.29
CA VAL A 104 0.85 -8.55 1.85
C VAL A 104 0.03 -9.15 0.71
N LEU A 105 0.70 -9.75 -0.28
CA LEU A 105 0.00 -10.35 -1.40
C LEU A 105 -0.88 -11.53 -0.95
N ASP A 106 -0.43 -12.30 0.03
CA ASP A 106 -1.25 -13.36 0.61
C ASP A 106 -2.49 -12.76 1.29
N GLY A 107 -2.34 -11.64 1.98
CA GLY A 107 -3.46 -10.93 2.59
C GLY A 107 -4.46 -10.42 1.56
N ILE A 108 -3.97 -9.88 0.46
CA ILE A 108 -4.83 -9.42 -0.64
C ILE A 108 -5.53 -10.60 -1.28
N LYS A 109 -4.82 -11.71 -1.47
CA LYS A 109 -5.42 -12.93 -2.00
C LYS A 109 -6.56 -13.40 -1.11
N LEU A 110 -6.36 -13.37 0.20
CA LEU A 110 -7.42 -13.72 1.15
C LEU A 110 -8.62 -12.79 0.99
N LEU A 111 -8.38 -11.50 0.83
CA LEU A 111 -9.45 -10.52 0.62
C LEU A 111 -10.29 -10.85 -0.61
N LEU A 112 -9.66 -11.37 -1.65
CA LEU A 112 -10.29 -11.62 -2.94
C LEU A 112 -10.72 -13.08 -3.14
N GLU A 113 -10.59 -13.91 -2.11
CA GLU A 113 -11.00 -15.32 -2.24
C GLU A 113 -12.48 -15.40 -2.62
N PRO A 114 -12.84 -16.33 -3.50
CA PRO A 114 -14.25 -16.54 -3.81
C PRO A 114 -15.00 -16.98 -2.55
N ARG A 115 -16.23 -16.52 -2.43
CA ARG A 115 -17.07 -17.00 -1.33
C ARG A 115 -17.34 -18.48 -1.51
N GLU A 116 -17.57 -19.14 -0.37
CA GLU A 116 -17.98 -20.55 -0.43
C GLU A 116 -19.35 -20.65 -1.11
N VAL A 117 -19.50 -21.65 -1.95
CA VAL A 117 -20.75 -21.97 -2.64
C VAL A 117 -21.25 -23.29 -2.12
N GLU A 118 -22.46 -23.27 -1.58
CA GLU A 118 -23.08 -24.47 -1.05
C GLU A 118 -23.87 -25.23 -2.11
#